data_9fc1f6a3a0e5eeacf67860101ddbc384
#
_entry.id   9fc1f6a3a0e5eeacf67860101ddbc384
#
_cell.length_a   1.000
_cell.length_b   1.000
_cell.length_c   1.000
_cell.angle_alpha   90.00
_cell.angle_beta   90.00
_cell.angle_gamma   90.00
#
_symmetry.space_group_name_H-M   'P 1'
#
loop_
_entity.id
_entity.type
_entity.pdbx_description
1 polymer ?
#
loop_
_entity_poly.entity_id
_entity_poly.type
_entity_poly.pdbx_seq_one_letter_code
_entity_poly.pdbx_strand_id
1 'polypeptide(L)'
;MIKLIVSDIDGTLVNNEKQVPESFWEVFKLIQQKEILFCAASGRQIQSLQALFAPIKEQIAFAPDNGASLIYQGETLFECPIPLSELLPILRTCTQIDHIGVALCGKKSAYVKTDDEWIFGEIARHYPAHTRVTHFSDINDDIFKITICDIATSRLNSYKYLQQYNPNFNVVVSGEIWLDITRKDVCKGNAIAHLQSILQITPDETVAFGDHLNDVELMQCATYSYAMKNAQEELKNIANYVTQYDNNEEGVVKTITHLLN
;
A
#
# COMPACT_ATOMS: atom_id res chain seq x y z
N MET A 1 -21.80 -5.87 15.31
CA MET A 1 -21.82 -6.72 14.07
C MET A 1 -20.75 -6.16 13.14
N ILE A 2 -19.94 -7.01 12.51
CA ILE A 2 -18.88 -6.58 11.57
C ILE A 2 -19.52 -5.96 10.33
N LYS A 3 -19.02 -4.81 9.88
CA LYS A 3 -19.45 -4.08 8.68
C LYS A 3 -18.29 -3.83 7.70
N LEU A 4 -17.04 -3.85 8.18
CA LEU A 4 -15.86 -3.60 7.38
C LEU A 4 -14.78 -4.64 7.67
N ILE A 5 -14.22 -5.21 6.61
CA ILE A 5 -13.03 -6.05 6.67
C ILE A 5 -11.96 -5.39 5.82
N VAL A 6 -10.81 -5.08 6.42
CA VAL A 6 -9.65 -4.50 5.74
C VAL A 6 -8.52 -5.50 5.77
N SER A 7 -7.90 -5.73 4.62
CA SER A 7 -6.72 -6.58 4.54
C SER A 7 -5.58 -5.86 3.83
N ASP A 8 -4.40 -5.90 4.44
CA ASP A 8 -3.18 -5.79 3.66
C ASP A 8 -3.11 -6.95 2.65
N ILE A 9 -2.25 -6.80 1.65
CA ILE A 9 -2.18 -7.72 0.51
C ILE A 9 -0.93 -8.58 0.56
N ASP A 10 0.26 -7.99 0.49
CA ASP A 10 1.52 -8.72 0.38
C ASP A 10 1.98 -9.25 1.74
N GLY A 11 2.13 -10.58 1.86
CA GLY A 11 2.42 -11.23 3.14
C GLY A 11 1.21 -11.40 4.05
N THR A 12 0.03 -10.95 3.62
CA THR A 12 -1.23 -11.01 4.36
C THR A 12 -2.27 -11.82 3.61
N LEU A 13 -2.95 -11.26 2.62
CA LEU A 13 -4.00 -11.97 1.87
C LEU A 13 -3.45 -12.89 0.79
N VAL A 14 -2.43 -12.43 0.03
CA VAL A 14 -1.83 -13.23 -1.03
C VAL A 14 -0.70 -14.13 -0.52
N ASN A 15 -0.52 -15.26 -1.19
CA ASN A 15 0.58 -16.18 -0.92
C ASN A 15 1.94 -15.61 -1.43
N ASN A 16 3.02 -16.36 -1.25
CA ASN A 16 4.36 -15.93 -1.68
C ASN A 16 4.50 -15.86 -3.20
N GLU A 17 3.63 -16.54 -3.97
CA GLU A 17 3.53 -16.41 -5.43
C GLU A 17 2.68 -15.19 -5.86
N LYS A 18 2.25 -14.35 -4.92
CA LYS A 18 1.44 -13.15 -5.13
C LYS A 18 0.05 -13.43 -5.70
N GLN A 19 -0.50 -14.58 -5.39
CA GLN A 19 -1.83 -15.03 -5.83
C GLN A 19 -2.84 -14.89 -4.69
N VAL A 20 -4.05 -14.43 -5.01
CA VAL A 20 -5.20 -14.51 -4.11
C VAL A 20 -5.63 -15.97 -4.00
N PRO A 21 -5.82 -16.52 -2.79
CA PRO A 21 -6.31 -17.91 -2.63
C PRO A 21 -7.67 -18.11 -3.30
N GLU A 22 -7.86 -19.24 -3.95
CA GLU A 22 -9.14 -19.58 -4.60
C GLU A 22 -10.32 -19.58 -3.60
N SER A 23 -10.07 -20.01 -2.38
CA SER A 23 -11.05 -20.00 -1.28
C SER A 23 -11.53 -18.58 -0.91
N PHE A 24 -10.73 -17.54 -1.21
CA PHE A 24 -11.14 -16.15 -0.98
C PHE A 24 -12.42 -15.79 -1.72
N TRP A 25 -12.59 -16.27 -2.96
CA TRP A 25 -13.77 -15.94 -3.77
C TRP A 25 -15.06 -16.51 -3.18
N GLU A 26 -14.99 -17.68 -2.51
CA GLU A 26 -16.14 -18.24 -1.79
C GLU A 26 -16.44 -17.46 -0.50
N VAL A 27 -15.39 -17.10 0.25
CA VAL A 27 -15.56 -16.27 1.47
C VAL A 27 -16.04 -14.87 1.12
N PHE A 28 -15.63 -14.33 -0.02
CA PHE A 28 -16.13 -13.04 -0.49
C PHE A 28 -17.66 -13.06 -0.73
N LYS A 29 -18.21 -14.14 -1.26
CA LYS A 29 -19.68 -14.29 -1.38
C LYS A 29 -20.38 -14.23 -0.02
N LEU A 30 -19.78 -14.84 1.01
CA LEU A 30 -20.30 -14.75 2.39
C LEU A 30 -20.22 -13.34 2.94
N ILE A 31 -19.10 -12.62 2.68
CA ILE A 31 -18.93 -11.21 3.04
C ILE A 31 -20.06 -10.37 2.44
N GLN A 32 -20.35 -10.56 1.14
CA GLN A 32 -21.43 -9.87 0.43
C GLN A 32 -22.81 -10.19 0.99
N GLN A 33 -23.10 -11.48 1.27
CA GLN A 33 -24.39 -11.91 1.84
C GLN A 33 -24.68 -11.28 3.20
N LYS A 34 -23.62 -10.92 3.95
CA LYS A 34 -23.72 -10.25 5.25
C LYS A 34 -23.64 -8.72 5.13
N GLU A 35 -23.64 -8.18 3.91
CA GLU A 35 -23.53 -6.73 3.63
C GLU A 35 -22.27 -6.10 4.25
N ILE A 36 -21.17 -6.85 4.30
CA ILE A 36 -19.89 -6.38 4.83
C ILE A 36 -19.07 -5.82 3.66
N LEU A 37 -18.48 -4.64 3.84
CA LEU A 37 -17.53 -4.08 2.87
C LEU A 37 -16.15 -4.71 3.07
N PHE A 38 -15.52 -5.13 1.97
CA PHE A 38 -14.11 -5.50 1.95
C PHE A 38 -13.27 -4.34 1.41
N CYS A 39 -12.14 -4.05 2.04
CA CYS A 39 -11.18 -3.04 1.60
C CYS A 39 -9.79 -3.65 1.48
N ALA A 40 -9.18 -3.50 0.31
CA ALA A 40 -7.78 -3.87 0.06
C ALA A 40 -6.87 -2.66 0.33
N ALA A 41 -6.02 -2.73 1.38
CA ALA A 41 -5.11 -1.66 1.79
C ALA A 41 -3.65 -2.11 1.54
N SER A 42 -2.92 -1.47 0.63
CA SER A 42 -1.61 -1.95 0.19
C SER A 42 -0.65 -0.82 -0.21
N GLY A 43 0.66 -1.11 -0.19
CA GLY A 43 1.68 -0.27 -0.83
C GLY A 43 1.68 -0.31 -2.36
N ARG A 44 0.87 -1.19 -2.98
CA ARG A 44 0.72 -1.30 -4.43
C ARG A 44 -0.06 -0.11 -4.99
N GLN A 45 0.23 0.23 -6.26
CA GLN A 45 -0.60 1.17 -7.03
C GLN A 45 -2.01 0.61 -7.26
N ILE A 46 -2.98 1.51 -7.47
CA ILE A 46 -4.39 1.17 -7.73
C ILE A 46 -4.55 0.22 -8.93
N GLN A 47 -3.80 0.41 -10.02
CA GLN A 47 -3.87 -0.43 -11.21
C GLN A 47 -3.51 -1.88 -10.90
N SER A 48 -2.50 -2.09 -10.06
CA SER A 48 -2.07 -3.43 -9.62
C SER A 48 -3.15 -4.10 -8.74
N LEU A 49 -3.77 -3.35 -7.82
CA LEU A 49 -4.86 -3.86 -6.98
C LEU A 49 -6.11 -4.19 -7.80
N GLN A 50 -6.50 -3.31 -8.73
CA GLN A 50 -7.66 -3.55 -9.60
C GLN A 50 -7.45 -4.75 -10.51
N ALA A 51 -6.22 -5.00 -10.98
CA ALA A 51 -5.91 -6.20 -11.74
C ALA A 51 -6.02 -7.47 -10.88
N LEU A 52 -5.53 -7.43 -9.64
CA LEU A 52 -5.58 -8.54 -8.68
C LEU A 52 -7.02 -8.93 -8.31
N PHE A 53 -7.88 -7.93 -8.15
CA PHE A 53 -9.30 -8.10 -7.79
C PHE A 53 -10.25 -7.87 -8.97
N ALA A 54 -9.79 -8.08 -10.21
CA ALA A 54 -10.58 -7.80 -11.42
C ALA A 54 -12.03 -8.30 -11.38
N PRO A 55 -12.36 -9.52 -10.86
CA PRO A 55 -13.74 -10.00 -10.81
C PRO A 55 -14.67 -9.22 -9.89
N ILE A 56 -14.11 -8.52 -8.88
CA ILE A 56 -14.89 -7.86 -7.80
C ILE A 56 -14.52 -6.40 -7.59
N LYS A 57 -13.71 -5.81 -8.46
CA LYS A 57 -13.12 -4.47 -8.27
C LYS A 57 -14.13 -3.34 -8.03
N GLU A 58 -15.34 -3.45 -8.58
CA GLU A 58 -16.41 -2.45 -8.39
C GLU A 58 -17.18 -2.65 -7.07
N GLN A 59 -16.92 -3.74 -6.36
CA GLN A 59 -17.67 -4.17 -5.17
C GLN A 59 -16.87 -3.98 -3.88
N ILE A 60 -15.59 -3.64 -3.98
CA ILE A 60 -14.69 -3.48 -2.83
C ILE A 60 -14.09 -2.07 -2.81
N ALA A 61 -13.61 -1.65 -1.65
CA ALA A 61 -12.83 -0.43 -1.51
C ALA A 61 -11.32 -0.72 -1.68
N PHE A 62 -10.58 0.30 -2.09
CA PHE A 62 -9.12 0.24 -2.23
C PHE A 62 -8.46 1.40 -1.51
N ALA A 63 -7.42 1.11 -0.73
CA ALA A 63 -6.49 2.07 -0.15
C ALA A 63 -5.07 1.79 -0.68
N PRO A 64 -4.76 2.21 -1.92
CA PRO A 64 -3.45 2.00 -2.55
C PRO A 64 -2.38 2.93 -2.00
N ASP A 65 -1.12 2.70 -2.43
CA ASP A 65 0.06 3.52 -2.11
C ASP A 65 0.17 3.83 -0.60
N ASN A 66 -0.04 2.79 0.24
CA ASN A 66 -0.11 2.88 1.71
C ASN A 66 -1.19 3.85 2.23
N GLY A 67 -2.31 3.98 1.53
CA GLY A 67 -3.41 4.84 1.94
C GLY A 67 -3.28 6.29 1.45
N ALA A 68 -2.43 6.56 0.45
CA ALA A 68 -2.35 7.88 -0.18
C ALA A 68 -3.62 8.27 -0.93
N SER A 69 -4.44 7.31 -1.28
CA SER A 69 -5.80 7.53 -1.78
C SER A 69 -6.77 6.47 -1.27
N LEU A 70 -8.05 6.74 -1.40
CA LEU A 70 -9.16 5.84 -1.07
C LEU A 70 -10.17 5.86 -2.21
N ILE A 71 -10.41 4.69 -2.80
CA ILE A 71 -11.32 4.53 -3.93
C ILE A 71 -12.40 3.52 -3.57
N TYR A 72 -13.64 3.85 -3.85
CA TYR A 72 -14.78 2.94 -3.67
C TYR A 72 -15.83 3.19 -4.77
N GLN A 73 -16.34 2.13 -5.38
CA GLN A 73 -17.31 2.18 -6.49
C GLN A 73 -16.89 3.08 -7.66
N GLY A 74 -15.57 3.10 -7.96
CA GLY A 74 -15.02 3.93 -9.03
C GLY A 74 -14.85 5.41 -8.66
N GLU A 75 -15.30 5.84 -7.48
CA GLU A 75 -15.13 7.20 -6.98
C GLU A 75 -13.91 7.31 -6.05
N THR A 76 -13.19 8.41 -6.17
CA THR A 76 -12.13 8.75 -5.24
C THR A 76 -12.73 9.49 -4.05
N LEU A 77 -12.70 8.85 -2.88
CA LEU A 77 -13.25 9.40 -1.64
C LEU A 77 -12.24 10.26 -0.88
N PHE A 78 -10.95 10.00 -1.06
CA PHE A 78 -9.85 10.69 -0.41
C PHE A 78 -8.58 10.61 -1.26
N GLU A 79 -7.79 11.68 -1.28
CA GLU A 79 -6.46 11.73 -1.89
C GLU A 79 -5.53 12.64 -1.09
N CYS A 80 -4.26 12.24 -0.98
CA CYS A 80 -3.23 12.97 -0.28
C CYS A 80 -1.95 13.08 -1.13
N PRO A 81 -1.98 13.85 -2.24
CA PRO A 81 -0.83 14.02 -3.12
C PRO A 81 0.28 14.84 -2.45
N ILE A 82 1.52 14.65 -2.90
CA ILE A 82 2.67 15.48 -2.52
C ILE A 82 2.58 16.79 -3.28
N PRO A 83 2.48 17.96 -2.61
CA PRO A 83 2.47 19.25 -3.28
C PRO A 83 3.74 19.47 -4.11
N LEU A 84 3.61 20.10 -5.27
CA LEU A 84 4.76 20.37 -6.16
C LEU A 84 5.87 21.14 -5.46
N SER A 85 5.54 22.07 -4.58
CA SER A 85 6.49 22.83 -3.77
C SER A 85 7.34 21.97 -2.86
N GLU A 86 6.81 20.83 -2.39
CA GLU A 86 7.51 19.86 -1.54
C GLU A 86 8.25 18.80 -2.38
N LEU A 87 7.72 18.45 -3.55
CA LEU A 87 8.32 17.51 -4.48
C LEU A 87 9.64 18.04 -5.08
N LEU A 88 9.67 19.30 -5.52
CA LEU A 88 10.82 19.89 -6.21
C LEU A 88 12.14 19.86 -5.42
N PRO A 89 12.19 20.18 -4.11
CA PRO A 89 13.43 20.07 -3.31
C PRO A 89 13.97 18.63 -3.29
N ILE A 90 13.09 17.62 -3.14
CA ILE A 90 13.48 16.23 -3.11
C ILE A 90 14.09 15.82 -4.46
N LEU A 91 13.42 16.19 -5.57
CA LEU A 91 13.91 15.90 -6.92
C LEU A 91 15.27 16.56 -7.21
N ARG A 92 15.50 17.78 -6.70
CA ARG A 92 16.82 18.44 -6.81
C ARG A 92 17.90 17.66 -6.07
N THR A 93 17.59 17.11 -4.89
CA THR A 93 18.53 16.25 -4.16
C THR A 93 18.82 14.97 -4.95
N CYS A 94 17.81 14.36 -5.57
CA CYS A 94 18.00 13.17 -6.40
C CYS A 94 18.97 13.39 -7.57
N THR A 95 19.05 14.60 -8.14
CA THR A 95 20.01 14.89 -9.23
C THR A 95 21.47 14.88 -8.79
N GLN A 96 21.75 14.82 -7.50
CA GLN A 96 23.10 14.79 -6.91
C GLN A 96 23.54 13.38 -6.51
N ILE A 97 22.70 12.38 -6.76
CA ILE A 97 22.93 11.00 -6.38
C ILE A 97 23.18 10.17 -7.63
N ASP A 98 24.34 9.57 -7.69
CA ASP A 98 24.71 8.66 -8.79
C ASP A 98 24.05 7.29 -8.64
N HIS A 99 23.92 6.56 -9.72
CA HIS A 99 23.44 5.18 -9.77
C HIS A 99 21.98 4.99 -9.34
N ILE A 100 21.14 6.00 -9.53
CA ILE A 100 19.72 5.91 -9.20
C ILE A 100 18.82 6.16 -10.42
N GLY A 101 17.63 5.56 -10.39
CA GLY A 101 16.47 5.96 -11.17
C GLY A 101 15.37 6.44 -10.23
N VAL A 102 14.63 7.44 -10.68
CA VAL A 102 13.53 8.03 -9.91
C VAL A 102 12.22 7.75 -10.62
N ALA A 103 11.24 7.22 -9.89
CA ALA A 103 9.87 7.09 -10.32
C ALA A 103 8.95 7.97 -9.45
N LEU A 104 8.17 8.83 -10.10
CA LEU A 104 7.08 9.54 -9.46
C LEU A 104 5.80 8.72 -9.64
N CYS A 105 5.33 8.12 -8.56
CA CYS A 105 4.13 7.29 -8.56
C CYS A 105 2.90 8.20 -8.45
N GLY A 106 2.21 8.37 -9.58
CA GLY A 106 1.02 9.19 -9.70
C GLY A 106 -0.25 8.35 -9.82
N LYS A 107 -1.37 9.07 -9.88
CA LYS A 107 -2.70 8.48 -10.05
C LYS A 107 -2.86 7.66 -11.33
N LYS A 108 -2.24 8.11 -12.43
CA LYS A 108 -2.36 7.49 -13.75
C LYS A 108 -1.22 6.54 -14.07
N SER A 109 0.01 6.85 -13.61
CA SER A 109 1.22 6.13 -14.00
C SER A 109 2.35 6.33 -12.99
N ALA A 110 3.33 5.43 -13.01
CA ALA A 110 4.65 5.71 -12.44
C ALA A 110 5.52 6.36 -13.54
N TYR A 111 5.91 7.60 -13.33
CA TYR A 111 6.70 8.39 -14.27
C TYR A 111 8.18 8.19 -13.98
N VAL A 112 8.86 7.45 -14.84
CA VAL A 112 10.24 6.99 -14.61
C VAL A 112 11.23 7.87 -15.36
N LYS A 113 12.21 8.42 -14.62
CA LYS A 113 13.35 9.13 -15.18
C LYS A 113 14.64 8.42 -14.80
N THR A 114 15.29 7.84 -15.80
CA THR A 114 16.63 7.25 -15.74
C THR A 114 17.17 7.06 -17.14
N ASP A 115 18.48 7.16 -17.30
CA ASP A 115 19.20 6.83 -18.52
C ASP A 115 19.72 5.37 -18.51
N ASP A 116 19.60 4.69 -17.37
CA ASP A 116 20.01 3.30 -17.19
C ASP A 116 18.85 2.35 -17.55
N GLU A 117 19.06 1.50 -18.56
CA GLU A 117 18.04 0.56 -19.05
C GLU A 117 17.74 -0.57 -18.07
N TRP A 118 18.71 -0.98 -17.24
CA TRP A 118 18.49 -1.99 -16.20
C TRP A 118 17.58 -1.44 -15.12
N ILE A 119 17.87 -0.22 -14.63
CA ILE A 119 17.04 0.47 -13.62
C ILE A 119 15.63 0.68 -14.17
N PHE A 120 15.50 1.12 -15.42
CA PHE A 120 14.19 1.28 -16.04
C PHE A 120 13.40 -0.03 -16.06
N GLY A 121 14.04 -1.11 -16.53
CA GLY A 121 13.42 -2.44 -16.57
C GLY A 121 13.05 -2.97 -15.20
N GLU A 122 13.83 -2.65 -14.15
CA GLU A 122 13.55 -3.04 -12.78
C GLU A 122 12.32 -2.29 -12.23
N ILE A 123 12.25 -0.98 -12.44
CA ILE A 123 11.08 -0.19 -12.06
C ILE A 123 9.83 -0.67 -12.83
N ALA A 124 9.94 -0.89 -14.13
CA ALA A 124 8.83 -1.34 -14.98
C ALA A 124 8.23 -2.69 -14.55
N ARG A 125 9.05 -3.59 -14.00
CA ARG A 125 8.57 -4.86 -13.44
C ARG A 125 7.70 -4.69 -12.19
N HIS A 126 7.98 -3.66 -11.38
CA HIS A 126 7.24 -3.37 -10.14
C HIS A 126 6.01 -2.49 -10.37
N TYR A 127 6.03 -1.67 -11.44
CA TYR A 127 4.98 -0.71 -11.77
C TYR A 127 4.39 -1.03 -13.15
N PRO A 128 3.33 -1.87 -13.23
CA PRO A 128 2.71 -2.22 -14.52
C PRO A 128 2.24 -1.01 -15.32
N ALA A 129 1.67 0.00 -14.65
CA ALA A 129 1.36 1.28 -15.25
C ALA A 129 2.57 2.23 -15.08
N HIS A 130 3.46 2.26 -16.06
CA HIS A 130 4.64 3.13 -16.05
C HIS A 130 4.81 3.91 -17.35
N THR A 131 5.47 5.06 -17.26
CA THR A 131 5.76 5.94 -18.41
C THR A 131 7.18 6.49 -18.25
N ARG A 132 8.04 6.30 -19.26
CA ARG A 132 9.35 6.95 -19.27
C ARG A 132 9.17 8.44 -19.57
N VAL A 133 9.83 9.30 -18.82
CA VAL A 133 9.81 10.75 -19.00
C VAL A 133 11.23 11.32 -19.09
N THR A 134 11.39 12.36 -19.88
CA THR A 134 12.65 13.12 -19.98
C THR A 134 12.70 14.20 -18.88
N HIS A 135 11.57 14.85 -18.64
CA HIS A 135 11.47 15.90 -17.62
C HIS A 135 10.25 15.67 -16.75
N PHE A 136 10.41 15.79 -15.43
CA PHE A 136 9.31 15.71 -14.49
C PHE A 136 8.35 16.91 -14.58
N SER A 137 8.78 18.02 -15.19
CA SER A 137 7.92 19.17 -15.49
C SER A 137 6.79 18.88 -16.47
N ASP A 138 6.92 17.81 -17.25
CA ASP A 138 5.94 17.45 -18.29
C ASP A 138 4.79 16.59 -17.73
N ILE A 139 4.88 16.23 -16.45
CA ILE A 139 3.86 15.41 -15.77
C ILE A 139 2.68 16.30 -15.37
N ASN A 140 1.49 15.87 -15.82
CA ASN A 140 0.21 16.43 -15.40
C ASN A 140 -0.59 15.35 -14.67
N ASP A 141 -0.17 15.06 -13.44
CA ASP A 141 -0.76 14.05 -12.57
C ASP A 141 -0.50 14.38 -11.10
N ASP A 142 -1.34 13.88 -10.21
CA ASP A 142 -1.15 13.96 -8.76
C ASP A 142 -0.16 12.87 -8.34
N ILE A 143 0.92 13.26 -7.66
CA ILE A 143 1.99 12.36 -7.23
C ILE A 143 1.80 11.99 -5.76
N PHE A 144 1.74 10.70 -5.46
CA PHE A 144 1.52 10.18 -4.11
C PHE A 144 2.79 9.66 -3.45
N LYS A 145 3.76 9.20 -4.25
CA LYS A 145 4.99 8.59 -3.76
C LYS A 145 6.15 8.85 -4.72
N ILE A 146 7.34 9.04 -4.16
CA ILE A 146 8.60 9.01 -4.92
C ILE A 146 9.26 7.67 -4.60
N THR A 147 9.54 6.88 -5.63
CA THR A 147 10.31 5.64 -5.50
C THR A 147 11.67 5.82 -6.16
N ILE A 148 12.71 5.38 -5.50
CA ILE A 148 14.08 5.41 -5.99
C ILE A 148 14.56 3.97 -6.12
N CYS A 149 15.02 3.61 -7.32
CA CYS A 149 15.77 2.40 -7.57
C CYS A 149 17.26 2.76 -7.55
N ASP A 150 18.01 2.20 -6.62
CA ASP A 150 19.40 2.54 -6.30
C ASP A 150 20.29 1.30 -6.38
N ILE A 151 21.01 1.13 -7.47
CA ILE A 151 21.83 -0.05 -7.70
C ILE A 151 23.12 -0.08 -6.83
N ALA A 152 23.44 1.02 -6.16
CA ALA A 152 24.56 1.10 -5.22
C ALA A 152 24.14 0.79 -3.76
N THR A 153 22.95 0.22 -3.55
CA THR A 153 22.32 -0.08 -2.25
C THR A 153 21.73 1.15 -1.59
N SER A 154 20.40 1.21 -1.54
CA SER A 154 19.64 2.40 -1.11
C SER A 154 20.05 2.90 0.30
N ARG A 155 20.31 2.00 1.26
CA ARG A 155 20.76 2.40 2.61
C ARG A 155 22.13 3.08 2.63
N LEU A 156 23.04 2.64 1.77
CA LEU A 156 24.41 3.13 1.75
C LEU A 156 24.63 4.30 0.79
N ASN A 157 23.70 4.56 -0.10
CA ASN A 157 23.77 5.64 -1.09
C ASN A 157 22.60 6.62 -0.94
N SER A 158 21.45 6.41 -1.59
CA SER A 158 20.36 7.39 -1.67
C SER A 158 19.80 7.81 -0.30
N TYR A 159 19.68 6.90 0.66
CA TYR A 159 19.16 7.22 2.00
C TYR A 159 20.00 8.26 2.74
N LYS A 160 21.34 8.27 2.55
CA LYS A 160 22.22 9.26 3.20
C LYS A 160 21.85 10.70 2.84
N TYR A 161 21.41 10.92 1.61
CA TYR A 161 21.02 12.25 1.11
C TYR A 161 19.55 12.56 1.43
N LEU A 162 18.68 11.56 1.38
CA LEU A 162 17.23 11.76 1.42
C LEU A 162 16.66 11.70 2.84
N GLN A 163 17.34 11.09 3.80
CA GLN A 163 16.91 11.06 5.21
C GLN A 163 16.67 12.47 5.82
N GLN A 164 17.26 13.51 5.25
CA GLN A 164 17.02 14.90 5.69
C GLN A 164 15.55 15.33 5.56
N TYR A 165 14.78 14.64 4.72
CA TYR A 165 13.34 14.89 4.54
C TYR A 165 12.47 14.16 5.56
N ASN A 166 13.02 13.28 6.41
CA ASN A 166 12.29 12.57 7.46
C ASN A 166 11.46 13.45 8.41
N PRO A 167 11.80 14.71 8.70
CA PRO A 167 10.91 15.55 9.50
C PRO A 167 9.51 15.73 8.90
N ASN A 168 9.40 15.79 7.57
CA ASN A 168 8.16 16.08 6.83
C ASN A 168 7.60 14.91 6.04
N PHE A 169 8.42 13.87 5.79
CA PHE A 169 8.10 12.72 4.97
C PHE A 169 8.47 11.41 5.68
N ASN A 170 7.87 10.32 5.27
CA ASN A 170 8.34 8.98 5.56
C ASN A 170 9.36 8.61 4.48
N VAL A 171 10.66 8.59 4.82
CA VAL A 171 11.74 8.15 3.96
C VAL A 171 12.16 6.76 4.40
N VAL A 172 11.73 5.73 3.64
CA VAL A 172 11.84 4.34 4.04
C VAL A 172 12.68 3.56 3.03
N VAL A 173 13.69 2.84 3.52
CA VAL A 173 14.38 1.81 2.74
C VAL A 173 13.47 0.60 2.69
N SER A 174 12.77 0.42 1.58
CA SER A 174 11.78 -0.64 1.37
C SER A 174 12.38 -1.93 0.76
N GLY A 175 13.66 -1.90 0.41
CA GLY A 175 14.41 -3.04 -0.12
C GLY A 175 15.88 -2.70 -0.29
N GLU A 176 16.70 -3.67 -0.71
CA GLU A 176 18.14 -3.47 -0.89
C GLU A 176 18.44 -2.32 -1.87
N ILE A 177 17.70 -2.29 -2.98
CA ILE A 177 17.83 -1.28 -4.03
C ILE A 177 16.66 -0.30 -4.05
N TRP A 178 15.75 -0.35 -3.08
CA TRP A 178 14.51 0.43 -3.07
C TRP A 178 14.44 1.40 -1.90
N LEU A 179 14.07 2.65 -2.20
CA LEU A 179 13.75 3.67 -1.21
C LEU A 179 12.46 4.37 -1.64
N ASP A 180 11.52 4.48 -0.72
CA ASP A 180 10.25 5.16 -0.92
C ASP A 180 10.15 6.41 -0.06
N ILE A 181 9.55 7.47 -0.63
CA ILE A 181 9.24 8.71 0.07
C ILE A 181 7.76 8.99 -0.09
N THR A 182 7.04 9.05 1.03
CA THR A 182 5.62 9.39 1.10
C THR A 182 5.41 10.52 2.11
N ARG A 183 4.26 11.20 2.05
CA ARG A 183 3.91 12.17 3.09
C ARG A 183 3.79 11.49 4.45
N LYS A 184 4.06 12.23 5.52
CA LYS A 184 3.98 11.72 6.91
C LYS A 184 2.56 11.33 7.34
N ASP A 185 1.58 12.03 6.81
CA ASP A 185 0.16 11.81 7.09
C ASP A 185 -0.45 10.68 6.23
N VAL A 186 0.33 10.11 5.31
CA VAL A 186 -0.07 8.94 4.53
C VAL A 186 0.28 7.67 5.29
N CYS A 187 -0.76 6.96 5.73
CA CYS A 187 -0.68 5.60 6.25
C CYS A 187 -2.01 4.88 6.00
N LYS A 188 -1.99 3.56 5.99
CA LYS A 188 -3.19 2.74 5.76
C LYS A 188 -4.29 3.06 6.79
N GLY A 189 -3.92 3.24 8.06
CA GLY A 189 -4.87 3.58 9.12
C GLY A 189 -5.63 4.87 8.86
N ASN A 190 -4.96 5.93 8.40
CA ASN A 190 -5.64 7.20 8.09
C ASN A 190 -6.66 7.04 6.96
N ALA A 191 -6.33 6.31 5.89
CA ALA A 191 -7.28 6.02 4.80
C ALA A 191 -8.50 5.24 5.31
N ILE A 192 -8.28 4.26 6.20
CA ILE A 192 -9.37 3.48 6.79
C ILE A 192 -10.20 4.30 7.76
N ALA A 193 -9.61 5.17 8.56
CA ALA A 193 -10.35 6.11 9.40
C ALA A 193 -11.25 7.06 8.57
N HIS A 194 -10.79 7.50 7.40
CA HIS A 194 -11.61 8.25 6.46
C HIS A 194 -12.80 7.40 5.93
N LEU A 195 -12.54 6.14 5.53
CA LEU A 195 -13.59 5.23 5.07
C LEU A 195 -14.64 4.99 6.16
N GLN A 196 -14.19 4.72 7.38
CA GLN A 196 -15.05 4.54 8.56
C GLN A 196 -15.92 5.78 8.81
N SER A 197 -15.33 6.98 8.75
CA SER A 197 -16.04 8.24 8.93
C SER A 197 -17.13 8.46 7.86
N ILE A 198 -16.81 8.24 6.59
CA ILE A 198 -17.75 8.40 5.46
C ILE A 198 -18.92 7.42 5.58
N LEU A 199 -18.64 6.16 5.92
CA LEU A 199 -19.64 5.09 5.99
C LEU A 199 -20.28 4.96 7.38
N GLN A 200 -19.88 5.78 8.36
CA GLN A 200 -20.34 5.70 9.75
C GLN A 200 -20.13 4.31 10.36
N ILE A 201 -18.97 3.71 10.09
CA ILE A 201 -18.53 2.43 10.65
C ILE A 201 -17.57 2.71 11.79
N THR A 202 -17.73 1.99 12.90
CA THR A 202 -16.89 2.14 14.09
C THR A 202 -15.72 1.14 14.09
N PRO A 203 -14.66 1.36 14.89
CA PRO A 203 -13.61 0.36 15.11
C PRO A 203 -14.16 -1.00 15.61
N ASP A 204 -15.24 -1.01 16.41
CA ASP A 204 -15.89 -2.24 16.92
C ASP A 204 -16.65 -3.02 15.82
N GLU A 205 -16.85 -2.41 14.66
CA GLU A 205 -17.48 -3.02 13.50
C GLU A 205 -16.47 -3.37 12.40
N THR A 206 -15.15 -3.18 12.69
CA THR A 206 -14.06 -3.34 11.75
C THR A 206 -13.14 -4.50 12.14
N VAL A 207 -12.80 -5.30 11.14
CA VAL A 207 -11.74 -6.32 11.19
C VAL A 207 -10.58 -5.85 10.33
N ALA A 208 -9.35 -5.94 10.80
CA ALA A 208 -8.14 -5.58 10.06
C ALA A 208 -7.10 -6.70 10.09
N PHE A 209 -6.40 -6.91 8.97
CA PHE A 209 -5.31 -7.87 8.82
C PHE A 209 -4.06 -7.19 8.28
N GLY A 210 -2.89 -7.55 8.83
CA GLY A 210 -1.60 -7.04 8.37
C GLY A 210 -0.43 -7.89 8.83
N ASP A 211 0.76 -7.68 8.26
CA ASP A 211 1.96 -8.46 8.59
C ASP A 211 3.21 -7.60 8.85
N HIS A 212 3.21 -6.34 8.43
CA HIS A 212 4.39 -5.49 8.49
C HIS A 212 4.15 -4.17 9.24
N LEU A 213 5.22 -3.40 9.54
CA LEU A 213 5.14 -2.17 10.33
C LEU A 213 4.35 -1.02 9.68
N ASN A 214 4.11 -1.06 8.36
CA ASN A 214 3.21 -0.12 7.70
C ASN A 214 1.71 -0.41 7.96
N ASP A 215 1.41 -1.47 8.74
CA ASP A 215 0.07 -1.83 9.18
C ASP A 215 -0.21 -1.44 10.64
N VAL A 216 0.74 -0.80 11.32
CA VAL A 216 0.59 -0.41 12.73
C VAL A 216 -0.66 0.45 12.93
N GLU A 217 -0.82 1.51 12.16
CA GLU A 217 -1.97 2.39 12.24
C GLU A 217 -3.26 1.71 11.77
N LEU A 218 -3.15 0.73 10.85
CA LEU A 218 -4.27 -0.10 10.45
C LEU A 218 -4.78 -0.97 11.60
N MET A 219 -3.87 -1.58 12.40
CA MET A 219 -4.26 -2.34 13.59
C MET A 219 -4.98 -1.47 14.62
N GLN A 220 -4.60 -0.20 14.74
CA GLN A 220 -5.21 0.74 15.68
C GLN A 220 -6.62 1.20 15.26
N CYS A 221 -6.98 1.06 13.99
CA CYS A 221 -8.30 1.43 13.46
C CYS A 221 -9.39 0.36 13.69
N ALA A 222 -9.06 -0.81 14.22
CA ALA A 222 -9.97 -1.93 14.32
C ALA A 222 -9.88 -2.62 15.70
N THR A 223 -11.03 -2.84 16.33
CA THR A 223 -11.12 -3.67 17.56
C THR A 223 -10.74 -5.13 17.26
N TYR A 224 -11.09 -5.63 16.08
CA TYR A 224 -10.69 -6.97 15.63
C TYR A 224 -9.46 -6.89 14.73
N SER A 225 -8.31 -6.43 15.28
CA SER A 225 -7.04 -6.35 14.57
C SER A 225 -6.26 -7.66 14.69
N TYR A 226 -5.89 -8.22 13.54
CA TYR A 226 -5.17 -9.49 13.42
C TYR A 226 -3.81 -9.28 12.76
N ALA A 227 -2.72 -9.47 13.50
CA ALA A 227 -1.42 -9.68 12.90
C ALA A 227 -1.35 -11.10 12.31
N MET A 228 -0.79 -11.24 11.12
CA MET A 228 -0.57 -12.56 10.52
C MET A 228 0.42 -13.39 11.34
N LYS A 229 0.30 -14.72 11.32
CA LYS A 229 1.27 -15.63 11.98
C LYS A 229 2.70 -15.38 11.51
N ASN A 230 2.91 -15.03 10.25
CA ASN A 230 4.18 -14.62 9.64
C ASN A 230 4.55 -13.15 9.87
N ALA A 231 3.73 -12.36 10.57
CA ALA A 231 3.96 -10.94 10.81
C ALA A 231 5.22 -10.68 11.65
N GLN A 232 5.75 -9.47 11.55
CA GLN A 232 6.80 -8.99 12.43
C GLN A 232 6.35 -8.99 13.90
N GLU A 233 7.26 -9.32 14.81
CA GLU A 233 6.93 -9.44 16.24
C GLU A 233 6.42 -8.12 16.83
N GLU A 234 6.93 -6.99 16.34
CA GLU A 234 6.47 -5.67 16.74
C GLU A 234 4.98 -5.47 16.41
N LEU A 235 4.53 -5.92 15.23
CA LEU A 235 3.12 -5.82 14.84
C LEU A 235 2.24 -6.78 15.66
N LYS A 236 2.71 -8.00 15.94
CA LYS A 236 2.00 -8.95 16.79
C LYS A 236 1.77 -8.43 18.20
N ASN A 237 2.71 -7.61 18.72
CA ASN A 237 2.57 -6.98 20.04
C ASN A 237 1.56 -5.82 20.05
N ILE A 238 1.22 -5.26 18.89
CA ILE A 238 0.28 -4.13 18.74
C ILE A 238 -1.13 -4.63 18.43
N ALA A 239 -1.25 -5.65 17.59
CA ALA A 239 -2.54 -6.23 17.21
C ALA A 239 -3.23 -6.92 18.41
N ASN A 240 -4.57 -6.88 18.44
CA ASN A 240 -5.34 -7.54 19.49
C ASN A 240 -5.33 -9.07 19.37
N TYR A 241 -5.10 -9.60 18.16
CA TYR A 241 -5.09 -11.03 17.86
C TYR A 241 -3.97 -11.37 16.88
N VAL A 242 -3.60 -12.66 16.86
CA VAL A 242 -2.69 -13.24 15.84
C VAL A 242 -3.44 -14.35 15.11
N THR A 243 -3.34 -14.39 13.79
CA THR A 243 -3.96 -15.46 12.99
C THR A 243 -3.32 -16.82 13.31
N GLN A 244 -4.11 -17.89 13.29
CA GLN A 244 -3.61 -19.25 13.52
C GLN A 244 -2.70 -19.74 12.38
N TYR A 245 -2.91 -19.22 11.17
CA TYR A 245 -2.26 -19.61 9.94
C TYR A 245 -1.54 -18.43 9.30
N ASP A 246 -0.49 -18.70 8.52
CA ASP A 246 0.23 -17.68 7.76
C ASP A 246 -0.48 -17.37 6.41
N ASN A 247 0.13 -16.48 5.62
CA ASN A 247 -0.41 -16.09 4.31
C ASN A 247 -0.43 -17.26 3.31
N ASN A 248 0.54 -18.19 3.34
CA ASN A 248 0.56 -19.36 2.46
C ASN A 248 -0.45 -20.44 2.87
N GLU A 249 -0.86 -20.40 4.14
CA GLU A 249 -1.88 -21.30 4.70
C GLU A 249 -3.29 -20.67 4.69
N GLU A 250 -3.50 -19.57 3.95
CA GLU A 250 -4.78 -18.84 3.82
C GLU A 250 -5.29 -18.25 5.16
N GLY A 251 -4.40 -17.69 5.98
CA GLY A 251 -4.72 -17.24 7.33
C GLY A 251 -5.85 -16.21 7.40
N VAL A 252 -5.90 -15.26 6.47
CA VAL A 252 -6.99 -14.26 6.38
C VAL A 252 -8.32 -14.95 6.10
N VAL A 253 -8.38 -15.79 5.07
CA VAL A 253 -9.60 -16.49 4.62
C VAL A 253 -10.18 -17.36 5.74
N LYS A 254 -9.34 -18.17 6.38
CA LYS A 254 -9.76 -19.04 7.51
C LYS A 254 -10.25 -18.24 8.71
N THR A 255 -9.59 -17.13 9.02
CA THR A 255 -10.01 -16.24 10.13
C THR A 255 -11.37 -15.59 9.83
N ILE A 256 -11.55 -15.03 8.62
CA ILE A 256 -12.84 -14.47 8.20
C ILE A 256 -13.96 -15.53 8.26
N THR A 257 -13.69 -16.72 7.73
CA THR A 257 -14.66 -17.82 7.78
C THR A 257 -15.10 -18.14 9.21
N HIS A 258 -14.14 -18.19 10.15
CA HIS A 258 -14.45 -18.42 11.57
C HIS A 258 -15.26 -17.30 12.19
N LEU A 259 -14.97 -16.04 11.86
CA LEU A 259 -15.67 -14.87 12.41
C LEU A 259 -17.11 -14.74 11.90
N LEU A 260 -17.38 -15.23 10.69
CA LEU A 260 -18.67 -15.04 10.04
C LEU A 260 -19.64 -16.23 10.17
N ASN A 261 -19.17 -17.37 10.65
CA ASN A 261 -20.00 -18.56 10.97
C ASN A 261 -20.37 -18.58 12.45
#